data_e2d582f1811e2f7ac2f27a9576c67f71
#
_entry.id   e2d582f1811e2f7ac2f27a9576c67f71
#
_cell.length_a   1.000
_cell.length_b   1.000
_cell.length_c   1.000
_cell.angle_alpha   90.00
_cell.angle_beta   90.00
_cell.angle_gamma   90.00
#
_symmetry.space_group_name_H-M   'P 1'
#
loop_
_entity.id
_entity.type
_entity.pdbx_description
1 polymer ?
#
loop_
_entity_poly.entity_id
_entity_poly.type
_entity_poly.pdbx_seq_one_letter_code
_entity_poly.pdbx_strand_id
1 'polypeptide(L)'
;VQKNHIIKIMWSISFPRYPYLLWTKLQSPYPQRHNILPHPYTYSSRGYGFIWNNPAIGRAEFVNNHTMWHVQCAKQIDYVIIAGDTPGEINEKFTAITGRAPMLPEWAAGFWQCKLRYETQEELLQVAREYKRRGLPISVIVIDYFHWTMQGEWKFDPEKWPDPKAMVSELESMGIKLMVSVWPTIDPRSENYAYMREHNYILRGERRVLRLVIGAVKADGNMF
;
A
#
# COMPACT_ATOMS: atom_id res chain seq x y z
N VAL A 1 18.97 -20.63 33.35
CA VAL A 1 18.12 -19.43 33.13
C VAL A 1 18.16 -19.15 31.64
N GLN A 2 17.16 -19.62 30.88
CA GLN A 2 17.04 -19.35 29.44
C GLN A 2 16.71 -17.87 29.26
N LYS A 3 17.63 -17.12 28.67
CA LYS A 3 17.36 -15.76 28.20
C LYS A 3 16.36 -15.86 27.05
N ASN A 4 15.17 -15.32 27.24
CA ASN A 4 14.16 -15.18 26.19
C ASN A 4 14.75 -14.34 25.05
N HIS A 5 15.01 -15.00 23.93
CA HIS A 5 15.51 -14.33 22.73
C HIS A 5 14.33 -13.63 22.04
N ILE A 6 14.37 -12.33 22.01
CA ILE A 6 13.33 -11.52 21.36
C ILE A 6 13.57 -11.58 19.84
N ILE A 7 12.63 -12.20 19.13
CA ILE A 7 12.53 -12.06 17.69
C ILE A 7 11.74 -10.77 17.44
N LYS A 8 12.40 -9.74 16.89
CA LYS A 8 11.72 -8.52 16.48
C LYS A 8 11.26 -8.67 15.05
N ILE A 9 9.95 -8.64 14.86
CA ILE A 9 9.34 -8.50 13.54
C ILE A 9 9.36 -7.00 13.24
N MET A 10 10.08 -6.61 12.18
CA MET A 10 10.17 -5.20 11.80
C MET A 10 8.89 -4.78 11.11
N TRP A 11 8.00 -4.19 11.90
CA TRP A 11 6.81 -3.47 11.47
C TRP A 11 6.94 -2.05 11.96
N SER A 12 6.82 -1.09 11.08
CA SER A 12 6.80 0.31 11.47
C SER A 12 5.43 0.74 11.99
N ILE A 13 4.88 0.03 12.98
CA ILE A 13 3.76 0.50 13.79
C ILE A 13 3.98 -0.02 15.21
N SER A 14 4.17 0.91 16.12
CA SER A 14 4.39 0.72 17.54
C SER A 14 3.10 0.21 18.20
N PHE A 15 3.05 -1.09 18.53
CA PHE A 15 2.10 -1.59 19.53
C PHE A 15 2.85 -2.42 20.58
N PRO A 16 2.68 -2.09 21.86
CA PRO A 16 3.34 -2.81 22.94
C PRO A 16 2.62 -4.12 23.24
N ARG A 17 3.39 -5.17 23.39
CA ARG A 17 3.15 -6.39 24.16
C ARG A 17 2.80 -7.71 23.51
N TYR A 18 2.50 -7.88 22.18
CA TYR A 18 2.23 -9.24 21.66
C TYR A 18 2.75 -9.45 20.23
N PRO A 19 3.95 -10.03 20.02
CA PRO A 19 4.54 -10.20 18.68
C PRO A 19 3.89 -11.29 17.82
N TYR A 20 3.09 -12.20 18.41
CA TYR A 20 2.46 -13.31 17.67
C TYR A 20 1.00 -13.04 17.25
N LEU A 21 0.49 -11.87 17.52
CA LEU A 21 -0.92 -11.56 17.29
C LEU A 21 -1.23 -10.93 15.94
N LEU A 22 -0.23 -10.49 15.18
CA LEU A 22 -0.52 -9.72 13.96
C LEU A 22 -0.91 -10.58 12.76
N TRP A 23 -0.41 -11.81 12.66
CA TRP A 23 -0.77 -12.69 11.54
C TRP A 23 -2.00 -13.54 11.79
N THR A 24 -2.25 -13.97 13.01
CA THR A 24 -3.41 -14.79 13.40
C THR A 24 -4.68 -13.96 13.63
N LYS A 25 -4.58 -12.68 13.94
CA LYS A 25 -5.74 -11.78 14.14
C LYS A 25 -6.22 -11.06 12.89
N LEU A 26 -5.66 -11.30 11.72
CA LEU A 26 -6.27 -10.89 10.46
C LEU A 26 -7.54 -11.69 10.10
N GLN A 27 -7.92 -12.68 10.89
CA GLN A 27 -9.27 -13.21 10.98
C GLN A 27 -10.09 -12.52 12.08
N SER A 28 -10.03 -11.20 12.17
CA SER A 28 -11.02 -10.46 12.95
C SER A 28 -12.40 -10.65 12.32
N PRO A 29 -13.45 -10.98 13.08
CA PRO A 29 -14.81 -11.03 12.57
C PRO A 29 -15.35 -9.65 12.19
N TYR A 30 -14.56 -8.59 12.33
CA TYR A 30 -14.92 -7.23 11.92
C TYR A 30 -14.31 -6.90 10.56
N PRO A 31 -15.13 -6.42 9.59
CA PRO A 31 -14.69 -6.17 8.20
C PRO A 31 -13.82 -4.93 8.00
N GLN A 32 -13.28 -4.34 9.03
CA GLN A 32 -12.31 -3.24 8.90
C GLN A 32 -10.92 -3.80 8.58
N ARG A 33 -10.75 -4.14 7.33
CA ARG A 33 -9.47 -4.53 6.77
C ARG A 33 -8.66 -3.28 6.46
N HIS A 34 -7.88 -2.83 7.42
CA HIS A 34 -6.74 -2.00 7.07
C HIS A 34 -5.75 -2.89 6.32
N ASN A 35 -5.40 -2.49 5.10
CA ASN A 35 -4.44 -3.18 4.26
C ASN A 35 -3.04 -3.09 4.87
N ILE A 36 -2.76 -3.97 5.81
CA ILE A 36 -1.39 -4.19 6.26
C ILE A 36 -0.80 -5.19 5.29
N LEU A 37 0.17 -4.77 4.49
CA LEU A 37 0.98 -5.64 3.65
C LEU A 37 2.15 -6.18 4.50
N PRO A 38 2.04 -7.39 5.07
CA PRO A 38 3.11 -7.97 5.84
C PRO A 38 4.25 -8.41 4.92
N HIS A 39 5.44 -7.86 5.12
CA HIS A 39 6.63 -8.46 4.56
C HIS A 39 7.00 -9.67 5.41
N PRO A 40 7.13 -10.87 4.84
CA PRO A 40 7.49 -12.06 5.58
C PRO A 40 9.00 -12.07 5.92
N TYR A 41 9.44 -11.02 6.59
CA TYR A 41 10.81 -10.81 7.03
C TYR A 41 10.87 -10.61 8.53
N THR A 42 11.75 -11.34 9.17
CA THR A 42 12.03 -11.20 10.60
C THR A 42 13.54 -11.06 10.80
N TYR A 43 13.95 -10.39 11.86
CA TYR A 43 15.30 -10.50 12.33
C TYR A 43 15.37 -10.85 13.82
N SER A 44 16.40 -11.56 14.20
CA SER A 44 16.63 -12.11 15.52
C SER A 44 17.78 -11.40 16.22
N SER A 45 17.65 -11.20 17.54
CA SER A 45 18.76 -10.73 18.39
C SER A 45 19.95 -11.71 18.44
N ARG A 46 19.84 -12.87 17.79
CA ARG A 46 20.93 -13.85 17.62
C ARG A 46 21.79 -13.58 16.39
N GLY A 47 21.66 -12.45 15.71
CA GLY A 47 22.48 -12.07 14.58
C GLY A 47 22.07 -12.70 13.27
N TYR A 48 20.77 -12.88 13.03
CA TYR A 48 20.28 -13.32 11.73
C TYR A 48 18.95 -12.65 11.35
N GLY A 49 18.75 -12.49 10.03
CA GLY A 49 17.48 -12.21 9.39
C GLY A 49 16.95 -13.46 8.69
N PHE A 50 15.63 -13.55 8.56
CA PHE A 50 14.96 -14.63 7.86
C PHE A 50 13.86 -14.08 6.97
N ILE A 51 13.95 -14.36 5.66
CA ILE A 51 12.93 -14.05 4.66
C ILE A 51 12.19 -15.34 4.35
N TRP A 52 10.87 -15.36 4.53
CA TRP A 52 10.00 -16.42 4.05
C TRP A 52 9.38 -15.99 2.72
N ASN A 53 9.99 -16.37 1.60
CA ASN A 53 9.62 -15.88 0.27
C ASN A 53 8.46 -16.69 -0.35
N ASN A 54 7.29 -16.62 0.29
CA ASN A 54 6.10 -17.29 -0.19
C ASN A 54 4.91 -16.32 -0.23
N PRO A 55 4.28 -16.12 -1.41
CA PRO A 55 3.18 -15.17 -1.57
C PRO A 55 1.82 -15.72 -1.12
N ALA A 56 1.73 -16.99 -0.75
CA ALA A 56 0.48 -17.62 -0.32
C ALA A 56 0.08 -17.19 1.09
N ILE A 57 -1.21 -17.30 1.39
CA ILE A 57 -1.73 -17.12 2.74
C ILE A 57 -1.07 -18.13 3.67
N GLY A 58 -0.55 -17.65 4.78
CA GLY A 58 0.15 -18.49 5.73
C GLY A 58 0.17 -17.90 7.12
N ARG A 59 0.97 -18.47 8.00
CA ARG A 59 1.16 -18.02 9.38
C ARG A 59 2.60 -18.29 9.84
N ALA A 60 3.07 -17.47 10.77
CA ALA A 60 4.30 -17.69 11.50
C ALA A 60 4.00 -17.77 12.99
N GLU A 61 4.59 -18.76 13.66
CA GLU A 61 4.44 -18.98 15.10
C GLU A 61 5.81 -18.93 15.76
N PHE A 62 5.95 -18.12 16.81
CA PHE A 62 7.15 -17.95 17.58
C PHE A 62 6.83 -18.26 19.05
N VAL A 63 6.97 -19.51 19.43
CA VAL A 63 6.67 -19.98 20.79
C VAL A 63 7.95 -20.50 21.46
N ASN A 64 7.86 -20.79 22.75
CA ASN A 64 9.05 -21.12 23.56
C ASN A 64 9.81 -22.36 23.08
N ASN A 65 9.12 -23.33 22.50
CA ASN A 65 9.67 -24.63 22.14
C ASN A 65 9.82 -24.86 20.63
N HIS A 66 9.23 -24.00 19.79
CA HIS A 66 9.39 -24.10 18.34
C HIS A 66 9.14 -22.76 17.63
N THR A 67 9.64 -22.65 16.41
CA THR A 67 9.29 -21.64 15.43
C THR A 67 8.76 -22.34 14.20
N MET A 68 7.60 -21.93 13.72
CA MET A 68 6.97 -22.53 12.55
C MET A 68 6.59 -21.46 11.54
N TRP A 69 6.86 -21.77 10.28
CA TRP A 69 6.38 -21.01 9.13
C TRP A 69 5.50 -21.94 8.29
N HIS A 70 4.27 -21.54 8.08
CA HIS A 70 3.27 -22.33 7.37
C HIS A 70 2.64 -21.50 6.26
N VAL A 71 2.42 -22.12 5.10
CA VAL A 71 1.64 -21.59 3.99
C VAL A 71 0.61 -22.61 3.53
N GLN A 72 -0.53 -22.15 3.07
CA GLN A 72 -1.61 -23.05 2.62
C GLN A 72 -1.28 -23.75 1.30
N CYS A 73 -0.53 -23.09 0.43
CA CYS A 73 -0.18 -23.62 -0.89
C CYS A 73 1.14 -22.99 -1.36
N ALA A 74 2.08 -23.82 -1.76
CA ALA A 74 3.33 -23.39 -2.37
C ALA A 74 3.83 -24.47 -3.35
N LYS A 75 4.52 -24.07 -4.40
CA LYS A 75 5.18 -25.00 -5.33
C LYS A 75 6.52 -25.51 -4.78
N GLN A 76 7.12 -24.73 -3.92
CA GLN A 76 8.44 -25.01 -3.32
C GLN A 76 8.56 -24.30 -1.97
N ILE A 77 9.51 -24.72 -1.16
CA ILE A 77 9.93 -23.97 0.02
C ILE A 77 11.01 -22.99 -0.44
N ASP A 78 10.75 -21.70 -0.26
CA ASP A 78 11.66 -20.62 -0.62
C ASP A 78 11.89 -19.72 0.60
N TYR A 79 13.14 -19.62 1.04
CA TYR A 79 13.53 -18.78 2.15
C TYR A 79 14.97 -18.31 2.03
N VAL A 80 15.31 -17.24 2.72
CA VAL A 80 16.68 -16.74 2.80
C VAL A 80 17.05 -16.50 4.27
N ILE A 81 18.24 -16.93 4.64
CA ILE A 81 18.86 -16.63 5.94
C ILE A 81 19.98 -15.62 5.70
N ILE A 82 19.95 -14.56 6.49
CA ILE A 82 20.91 -13.45 6.42
C ILE A 82 21.63 -13.40 7.76
N ALA A 83 22.94 -13.63 7.79
CA ALA A 83 23.75 -13.50 8.99
C ALA A 83 24.36 -12.08 9.09
N GLY A 84 24.46 -11.56 10.31
CA GLY A 84 25.10 -10.27 10.59
C GLY A 84 25.20 -10.01 12.09
N ASP A 85 26.24 -9.29 12.50
CA ASP A 85 26.51 -8.98 13.90
C ASP A 85 25.63 -7.87 14.45
N THR A 86 25.12 -7.01 13.57
CA THR A 86 24.25 -5.88 13.92
C THR A 86 22.98 -5.87 13.07
N PRO A 87 21.88 -5.27 13.58
CA PRO A 87 20.67 -5.06 12.78
C PRO A 87 20.92 -4.24 11.51
N GLY A 88 21.85 -3.28 11.55
CA GLY A 88 22.24 -2.48 10.39
C GLY A 88 22.85 -3.35 9.29
N GLU A 89 23.78 -4.22 9.62
CA GLU A 89 24.41 -5.14 8.69
C GLU A 89 23.40 -6.14 8.08
N ILE A 90 22.51 -6.67 8.91
CA ILE A 90 21.44 -7.57 8.43
C ILE A 90 20.53 -6.85 7.44
N ASN A 91 20.14 -5.60 7.73
CA ASN A 91 19.32 -4.80 6.84
C ASN A 91 20.06 -4.41 5.55
N GLU A 92 21.33 -4.12 5.61
CA GLU A 92 22.14 -3.86 4.42
C GLU A 92 22.15 -5.07 3.48
N LYS A 93 22.38 -6.28 4.02
CA LYS A 93 22.34 -7.53 3.26
C LYS A 93 20.93 -7.84 2.75
N PHE A 94 19.89 -7.57 3.56
CA PHE A 94 18.50 -7.69 3.15
C PHE A 94 18.18 -6.80 1.95
N THR A 95 18.56 -5.53 2.01
CA THR A 95 18.29 -4.59 0.91
C THR A 95 19.16 -4.85 -0.32
N ALA A 96 20.32 -5.49 -0.16
CA ALA A 96 21.13 -5.96 -1.30
C ALA A 96 20.41 -7.05 -2.11
N ILE A 97 19.59 -7.88 -1.43
CA ILE A 97 18.81 -8.96 -2.07
C ILE A 97 17.49 -8.42 -2.64
N THR A 98 16.79 -7.58 -1.88
CA THR A 98 15.42 -7.13 -2.20
C THR A 98 15.36 -5.82 -2.99
N GLY A 99 16.48 -5.15 -3.13
CA GLY A 99 16.59 -3.82 -3.70
C GLY A 99 16.68 -2.73 -2.63
N ARG A 100 17.42 -1.68 -2.95
CA ARG A 100 17.58 -0.50 -2.09
C ARG A 100 16.57 0.57 -2.49
N ALA A 101 15.93 1.16 -1.50
CA ALA A 101 15.05 2.31 -1.75
C ALA A 101 15.87 3.48 -2.31
N PRO A 102 15.40 4.17 -3.36
CA PRO A 102 16.03 5.40 -3.82
C PRO A 102 15.87 6.50 -2.75
N MET A 103 16.77 7.47 -2.78
CA MET A 103 16.60 8.66 -1.96
C MET A 103 15.35 9.40 -2.38
N LEU A 104 14.51 9.76 -1.41
CA LEU A 104 13.34 10.58 -1.67
C LEU A 104 13.78 11.99 -2.13
N PRO A 105 13.11 12.57 -3.12
CA PRO A 105 13.33 13.96 -3.48
C PRO A 105 12.91 14.87 -2.33
N GLU A 106 13.55 16.03 -2.22
CA GLU A 106 13.33 16.97 -1.09
C GLU A 106 11.86 17.36 -0.92
N TRP A 107 11.13 17.60 -2.02
CA TRP A 107 9.71 17.95 -1.99
C TRP A 107 8.85 16.86 -1.34
N ALA A 108 9.25 15.59 -1.39
CA ALA A 108 8.49 14.49 -0.79
C ALA A 108 8.53 14.51 0.75
N ALA A 109 9.50 15.19 1.35
CA ALA A 109 9.57 15.43 2.80
C ALA A 109 8.72 16.62 3.27
N GLY A 110 8.13 17.38 2.37
CA GLY A 110 7.29 18.53 2.68
C GLY A 110 5.83 18.15 3.04
N PHE A 111 5.00 19.17 3.20
CA PHE A 111 3.59 18.96 3.55
C PHE A 111 2.75 18.50 2.35
N TRP A 112 1.95 17.46 2.57
CA TRP A 112 1.03 16.88 1.61
C TRP A 112 -0.40 17.18 2.02
N GLN A 113 -1.11 17.95 1.21
CA GLN A 113 -2.51 18.28 1.43
C GLN A 113 -3.39 17.29 0.69
N CYS A 114 -4.27 16.63 1.43
CA CYS A 114 -5.33 15.79 0.90
C CYS A 114 -6.66 16.13 1.55
N LYS A 115 -7.73 15.96 0.83
CA LYS A 115 -9.11 15.96 1.31
C LYS A 115 -9.75 14.66 0.83
N LEU A 116 -10.63 14.07 1.63
CA LEU A 116 -11.44 12.93 1.22
C LEU A 116 -12.62 13.44 0.38
N ARG A 117 -12.50 13.96 -0.59
CA ARG A 117 -11.89 14.15 -1.89
C ARG A 117 -12.16 15.58 -2.39
N TYR A 118 -11.35 16.03 -3.30
CA TYR A 118 -11.69 17.15 -4.18
C TYR A 118 -12.61 16.64 -5.27
N GLU A 119 -13.72 17.32 -5.51
CA GLU A 119 -14.69 16.87 -6.50
C GLU A 119 -14.47 17.49 -7.87
N THR A 120 -13.84 18.67 -7.93
CA THR A 120 -13.57 19.38 -9.18
C THR A 120 -12.16 19.95 -9.23
N GLN A 121 -11.69 20.19 -10.45
CA GLN A 121 -10.42 20.86 -10.72
C GLN A 121 -10.34 22.23 -10.06
N GLU A 122 -11.39 23.04 -10.15
CA GLU A 122 -11.41 24.38 -9.58
C GLU A 122 -11.37 24.37 -8.04
N GLU A 123 -12.10 23.44 -7.40
CA GLU A 123 -12.03 23.28 -5.94
C GLU A 123 -10.59 23.00 -5.47
N LEU A 124 -9.88 22.12 -6.16
CA LEU A 124 -8.50 21.80 -5.85
C LEU A 124 -7.57 23.00 -6.03
N LEU A 125 -7.70 23.71 -7.16
CA LEU A 125 -6.89 24.88 -7.45
C LEU A 125 -7.15 26.03 -6.46
N GLN A 126 -8.40 26.25 -6.05
CA GLN A 126 -8.73 27.22 -5.00
C GLN A 126 -7.98 26.93 -3.69
N VAL A 127 -7.94 25.66 -3.28
CA VAL A 127 -7.20 25.28 -2.07
C VAL A 127 -5.69 25.54 -2.23
N ALA A 128 -5.10 25.15 -3.37
CA ALA A 128 -3.69 25.39 -3.63
C ALA A 128 -3.33 26.89 -3.62
N ARG A 129 -4.14 27.72 -4.29
CA ARG A 129 -4.00 29.18 -4.31
C ARG A 129 -4.12 29.79 -2.91
N GLU A 130 -5.03 29.27 -2.07
CA GLU A 130 -5.24 29.75 -0.71
C GLU A 130 -4.05 29.43 0.20
N TYR A 131 -3.44 28.25 0.08
CA TYR A 131 -2.18 27.95 0.77
C TYR A 131 -1.07 28.96 0.42
N LYS A 132 -0.93 29.31 -0.86
CA LYS A 132 0.05 30.30 -1.33
C LYS A 132 -0.29 31.70 -0.83
N ARG A 133 -1.54 32.10 -0.91
CA ARG A 133 -1.99 33.42 -0.43
C ARG A 133 -1.70 33.61 1.07
N ARG A 134 -1.82 32.57 1.86
CA ARG A 134 -1.54 32.59 3.30
C ARG A 134 -0.03 32.40 3.65
N GLY A 135 0.80 32.16 2.67
CA GLY A 135 2.23 31.87 2.92
C GLY A 135 2.46 30.52 3.63
N LEU A 136 1.51 29.59 3.57
CA LEU A 136 1.61 28.28 4.19
C LEU A 136 2.42 27.34 3.29
N PRO A 137 3.35 26.53 3.86
CA PRO A 137 4.11 25.57 3.09
C PRO A 137 3.20 24.43 2.59
N ILE A 138 3.35 24.10 1.32
CA ILE A 138 2.71 22.93 0.70
C ILE A 138 3.63 22.42 -0.42
N SER A 139 3.91 21.14 -0.42
CA SER A 139 4.75 20.49 -1.43
C SER A 139 3.96 19.64 -2.39
N VAL A 140 2.89 18.99 -1.91
CA VAL A 140 2.07 18.09 -2.71
C VAL A 140 0.61 18.33 -2.40
N ILE A 141 -0.24 18.32 -3.43
CA ILE A 141 -1.68 18.21 -3.29
C ILE A 141 -2.16 16.90 -3.90
N VAL A 142 -3.09 16.22 -3.24
CA VAL A 142 -3.50 14.87 -3.60
C VAL A 142 -4.95 14.87 -4.06
N ILE A 143 -5.21 14.37 -5.25
CA ILE A 143 -6.54 13.98 -5.71
C ILE A 143 -6.80 12.56 -5.22
N ASP A 144 -7.79 12.40 -4.35
CA ASP A 144 -8.22 11.08 -3.88
C ASP A 144 -9.20 10.45 -4.87
N TYR A 145 -9.81 9.34 -4.51
CA TYR A 145 -10.64 8.51 -5.38
C TYR A 145 -11.81 9.26 -6.06
N PHE A 146 -12.38 8.65 -7.11
CA PHE A 146 -13.52 9.15 -7.90
C PHE A 146 -13.29 10.46 -8.68
N HIS A 147 -12.08 10.69 -9.15
CA HIS A 147 -11.83 11.63 -10.24
C HIS A 147 -12.14 11.03 -11.63
N TRP A 148 -12.50 9.76 -11.68
CA TRP A 148 -12.90 8.99 -12.86
C TRP A 148 -14.42 8.82 -12.92
N THR A 149 -14.95 8.56 -14.12
CA THR A 149 -16.37 8.30 -14.36
C THR A 149 -16.82 6.93 -13.86
N MET A 150 -15.93 5.94 -13.96
CA MET A 150 -16.18 4.54 -13.58
C MET A 150 -14.90 3.87 -13.11
N GLN A 151 -14.99 2.95 -12.15
CA GLN A 151 -13.83 2.21 -11.67
C GLN A 151 -13.18 1.40 -12.80
N GLY A 152 -11.87 1.54 -12.96
CA GLY A 152 -11.10 0.88 -13.99
C GLY A 152 -10.90 1.71 -15.27
N GLU A 153 -11.43 2.91 -15.35
CA GLU A 153 -11.17 3.80 -16.48
C GLU A 153 -9.87 4.60 -16.34
N TRP A 154 -9.41 4.83 -15.10
CA TRP A 154 -8.13 5.49 -14.76
C TRP A 154 -7.84 6.76 -15.56
N LYS A 155 -8.87 7.53 -15.84
CA LYS A 155 -8.84 8.82 -16.53
C LYS A 155 -9.68 9.83 -15.78
N PHE A 156 -9.37 11.10 -15.93
CA PHE A 156 -10.17 12.16 -15.35
C PHE A 156 -11.55 12.24 -16.01
N ASP A 157 -12.58 12.46 -15.19
CA ASP A 157 -13.91 12.83 -15.64
C ASP A 157 -13.84 14.23 -16.29
N PRO A 158 -14.08 14.37 -17.59
CA PRO A 158 -13.90 15.65 -18.28
C PRO A 158 -14.88 16.75 -17.83
N GLU A 159 -16.03 16.39 -17.23
CA GLU A 159 -16.97 17.37 -16.71
C GLU A 159 -16.43 18.05 -15.44
N LYS A 160 -15.73 17.30 -14.60
CA LYS A 160 -15.21 17.77 -13.31
C LYS A 160 -13.75 18.23 -13.38
N TRP A 161 -13.01 17.67 -14.30
CA TRP A 161 -11.57 17.90 -14.51
C TRP A 161 -11.32 18.26 -15.98
N PRO A 162 -11.78 19.44 -16.45
CA PRO A 162 -11.82 19.75 -17.87
C PRO A 162 -10.44 19.92 -18.51
N ASP A 163 -9.43 20.39 -17.76
CA ASP A 163 -8.07 20.56 -18.27
C ASP A 163 -7.01 20.17 -17.24
N PRO A 164 -6.76 18.86 -17.05
CA PRO A 164 -5.75 18.39 -16.11
C PRO A 164 -4.33 18.89 -16.41
N LYS A 165 -4.03 19.18 -17.69
CA LYS A 165 -2.72 19.70 -18.11
C LYS A 165 -2.51 21.14 -17.62
N ALA A 166 -3.48 21.99 -17.82
CA ALA A 166 -3.45 23.37 -17.31
C ALA A 166 -3.38 23.37 -15.76
N MET A 167 -4.15 22.51 -15.11
CA MET A 167 -4.12 22.34 -13.65
C MET A 167 -2.72 21.99 -13.15
N VAL A 168 -2.06 20.99 -13.75
CA VAL A 168 -0.70 20.60 -13.38
C VAL A 168 0.28 21.76 -13.59
N SER A 169 0.19 22.46 -14.73
CA SER A 169 1.05 23.60 -15.03
C SER A 169 0.88 24.73 -14.01
N GLU A 170 -0.34 25.02 -13.58
CA GLU A 170 -0.60 26.04 -12.55
C GLU A 170 -0.03 25.60 -11.19
N LEU A 171 -0.24 24.33 -10.76
CA LEU A 171 0.33 23.81 -9.54
C LEU A 171 1.86 23.89 -9.55
N GLU A 172 2.49 23.50 -10.67
CA GLU A 172 3.95 23.57 -10.83
C GLU A 172 4.47 25.01 -10.75
N SER A 173 3.76 25.99 -11.32
CA SER A 173 4.11 27.40 -11.18
C SER A 173 4.10 27.88 -9.73
N MET A 174 3.31 27.24 -8.90
CA MET A 174 3.26 27.47 -7.43
C MET A 174 4.25 26.61 -6.66
N GLY A 175 5.06 25.76 -7.31
CA GLY A 175 5.97 24.81 -6.67
C GLY A 175 5.26 23.66 -5.97
N ILE A 176 4.05 23.30 -6.39
CA ILE A 176 3.24 22.21 -5.81
C ILE A 176 3.24 21.03 -6.79
N LYS A 177 3.53 19.82 -6.28
CA LYS A 177 3.38 18.59 -7.06
C LYS A 177 1.98 18.02 -6.91
N LEU A 178 1.48 17.41 -7.98
CA LEU A 178 0.21 16.68 -7.97
C LEU A 178 0.45 15.19 -7.77
N MET A 179 -0.30 14.58 -6.86
CA MET A 179 -0.45 13.13 -6.75
C MET A 179 -1.90 12.74 -7.00
N VAL A 180 -2.09 11.62 -7.68
CA VAL A 180 -3.43 11.08 -7.98
C VAL A 180 -3.52 9.69 -7.40
N SER A 181 -4.55 9.45 -6.58
CA SER A 181 -4.87 8.12 -6.04
C SER A 181 -5.57 7.28 -7.11
N VAL A 182 -5.10 6.06 -7.31
CA VAL A 182 -5.67 5.14 -8.31
C VAL A 182 -6.01 3.82 -7.64
N TRP A 183 -7.25 3.36 -7.85
CA TRP A 183 -7.67 2.06 -7.34
C TRP A 183 -7.50 0.96 -8.40
N PRO A 184 -7.02 -0.23 -8.02
CA PRO A 184 -6.80 -1.33 -8.96
C PRO A 184 -8.09 -2.10 -9.30
N THR A 185 -9.24 -1.64 -8.82
CA THR A 185 -10.54 -2.26 -9.08
C THR A 185 -11.06 -1.86 -10.45
N ILE A 186 -11.75 -2.78 -11.10
CA ILE A 186 -12.31 -2.56 -12.43
C ILE A 186 -13.77 -3.01 -12.48
N ASP A 187 -14.65 -2.13 -12.97
CA ASP A 187 -16.06 -2.45 -13.23
C ASP A 187 -16.18 -3.18 -14.57
N PRO A 188 -17.01 -4.23 -14.68
CA PRO A 188 -17.24 -4.93 -15.93
C PRO A 188 -17.74 -4.07 -17.10
N ARG A 189 -18.30 -2.92 -16.81
CA ARG A 189 -18.77 -1.93 -17.81
C ARG A 189 -17.68 -0.95 -18.25
N SER A 190 -16.54 -0.94 -17.55
CA SER A 190 -15.40 -0.09 -17.89
C SER A 190 -14.85 -0.42 -19.27
N GLU A 191 -14.40 0.60 -20.00
CA GLU A 191 -13.77 0.46 -21.32
C GLU A 191 -12.55 -0.48 -21.31
N ASN A 192 -11.83 -0.57 -20.20
CA ASN A 192 -10.64 -1.40 -20.05
C ASN A 192 -10.94 -2.87 -19.69
N TYR A 193 -12.18 -3.18 -19.24
CA TYR A 193 -12.48 -4.49 -18.70
C TYR A 193 -12.32 -5.63 -19.72
N ALA A 194 -12.85 -5.45 -20.92
CA ALA A 194 -12.79 -6.47 -21.97
C ALA A 194 -11.34 -6.84 -22.31
N TYR A 195 -10.52 -5.81 -22.53
CA TYR A 195 -9.10 -5.97 -22.81
C TYR A 195 -8.35 -6.68 -21.67
N MET A 196 -8.54 -6.23 -20.43
CA MET A 196 -7.87 -6.82 -19.27
C MET A 196 -8.29 -8.27 -19.01
N ARG A 197 -9.57 -8.58 -19.28
CA ARG A 197 -10.08 -9.96 -19.16
C ARG A 197 -9.45 -10.88 -20.21
N GLU A 198 -9.37 -10.45 -21.46
CA GLU A 198 -8.79 -11.20 -22.57
C GLU A 198 -7.32 -11.51 -22.32
N HIS A 199 -6.56 -10.52 -21.83
CA HIS A 199 -5.12 -10.65 -21.54
C HIS A 199 -4.81 -11.26 -20.15
N ASN A 200 -5.81 -11.74 -19.42
CA ASN A 200 -5.64 -12.33 -18.08
C ASN A 200 -5.01 -11.41 -17.04
N TYR A 201 -5.21 -10.11 -17.13
CA TYR A 201 -4.73 -9.11 -16.16
C TYR A 201 -5.63 -8.98 -14.93
N ILE A 202 -6.83 -9.59 -14.96
CA ILE A 202 -7.78 -9.58 -13.85
C ILE A 202 -7.49 -10.76 -12.93
N LEU A 203 -7.36 -10.49 -11.63
CA LEU A 203 -7.20 -11.52 -10.61
C LEU A 203 -8.48 -12.38 -10.53
N ARG A 204 -8.30 -13.70 -10.49
CA ARG A 204 -9.38 -14.67 -10.37
C ARG A 204 -9.31 -15.35 -9.01
N GLY A 205 -10.46 -15.64 -8.41
CA GLY A 205 -10.54 -16.47 -7.22
C GLY A 205 -10.19 -17.94 -7.49
N GLU A 206 -9.91 -18.71 -6.44
CA GLU A 206 -9.51 -20.13 -6.49
C GLU A 206 -10.43 -21.00 -7.36
N ARG A 207 -11.71 -20.70 -7.43
CA ARG A 207 -12.71 -21.44 -8.21
C ARG A 207 -12.89 -20.90 -9.63
N ARG A 208 -11.97 -20.11 -10.15
CA ARG A 208 -12.08 -19.41 -11.44
C ARG A 208 -13.35 -18.54 -11.59
N VAL A 209 -14.10 -18.36 -10.52
CA VAL A 209 -15.18 -17.38 -10.46
C VAL A 209 -14.51 -16.01 -10.33
N LEU A 210 -14.84 -15.11 -11.25
CA LEU A 210 -14.46 -13.70 -11.16
C LEU A 210 -15.01 -13.16 -9.83
N ARG A 211 -14.20 -13.21 -8.79
CA ARG A 211 -14.48 -12.46 -7.58
C ARG A 211 -13.98 -11.04 -7.84
N LEU A 212 -14.83 -10.24 -8.48
CA LEU A 212 -14.68 -8.82 -8.37
C LEU A 212 -14.66 -8.50 -6.87
N VAL A 213 -13.53 -8.08 -6.35
CA VAL A 213 -13.50 -7.35 -5.08
C VAL A 213 -14.04 -5.96 -5.41
N ILE A 214 -15.33 -5.91 -5.64
CA ILE A 214 -16.03 -4.64 -5.68
C ILE A 214 -16.31 -4.31 -4.22
N GLY A 215 -15.60 -3.34 -3.67
CA GLY A 215 -16.27 -2.45 -2.76
C GLY A 215 -17.37 -1.80 -3.59
N ALA A 216 -18.59 -2.29 -3.51
CA ALA A 216 -19.72 -1.68 -4.19
C ALA A 216 -19.92 -0.32 -3.51
N VAL A 217 -19.51 0.74 -4.18
CA VAL A 217 -19.87 2.08 -3.77
C VAL A 217 -21.21 2.35 -4.44
N LYS A 218 -22.22 2.66 -3.64
CA LYS A 218 -23.50 3.14 -4.15
C LYS A 218 -23.28 4.43 -4.94
N ALA A 219 -24.19 4.72 -5.85
CA ALA A 219 -24.21 5.98 -6.60
C ALA A 219 -24.24 7.23 -5.69
N ASP A 220 -24.62 7.08 -4.42
CA ASP A 220 -24.62 8.13 -3.40
C ASP A 220 -23.27 8.33 -2.68
N GLY A 221 -22.24 7.57 -3.04
CA GLY A 221 -20.89 7.69 -2.46
C GLY A 221 -20.66 6.92 -1.15
N ASN A 222 -21.64 6.16 -0.66
CA ASN A 222 -21.49 5.37 0.54
C ASN A 222 -20.85 4.00 0.23
N MET A 223 -19.84 3.62 1.02
CA MET A 223 -19.25 2.27 0.98
C MET A 223 -20.11 1.29 1.80
N PHE A 224 -20.22 0.06 1.33
CA PHE A 224 -20.74 -1.07 2.09
C PHE A 224 -19.69 -1.62 3.04
#